data_b3ed4d8f70bb08a088b94e86e0819ce5
#
_entry.id   b3ed4d8f70bb08a088b94e86e0819ce5
#
_cell.length_a   1.000
_cell.length_b   1.000
_cell.length_c   1.000
_cell.angle_alpha   90.00
_cell.angle_beta   90.00
_cell.angle_gamma   90.00
#
_symmetry.space_group_name_H-M   'P 1'
#
loop_
_entity.id
_entity.type
_entity.pdbx_description
1 polymer ?
#
loop_
_entity_poly.entity_id
_entity_poly.type
_entity_poly.pdbx_seq_one_letter_code
_entity_poly.pdbx_strand_id
1 'polypeptide(L)'
;MPDLLFADLSLAAQTNFAELDEQAQASTVARSIADVPGSFNKKDVKGCTYWYWQFRDLHGAVKQVYLGPDDARMRELILQREAGKAAPQADLAGLAAACVSLGCMEVFPQHFRVINRMAEHGFFRAGGTLIGTHAFVAMSNMLGVRWRGGWRTNDIDFAHPGKNVSLALPATVESNVHDAITSLEMGLLPAQSITRGSGATYFTAKKDLRV
;
A
#
# COMPACT_ATOMS: atom_id res chain seq x y z
N MET A 1 -7.54 41.21 -5.82
CA MET A 1 -6.49 40.19 -5.99
C MET A 1 -7.18 38.93 -6.47
N PRO A 2 -6.67 38.21 -7.47
CA PRO A 2 -7.25 36.93 -7.84
C PRO A 2 -7.23 36.00 -6.62
N ASP A 3 -8.38 35.37 -6.34
CA ASP A 3 -8.45 34.39 -5.26
C ASP A 3 -7.45 33.27 -5.57
N LEU A 4 -6.44 33.14 -4.73
CA LEU A 4 -5.49 32.03 -4.84
C LEU A 4 -6.26 30.71 -4.65
N LEU A 5 -6.04 29.75 -5.54
CA LEU A 5 -6.68 28.42 -5.51
C LEU A 5 -6.23 27.59 -4.31
N PHE A 6 -5.19 28.02 -3.61
CA PHE A 6 -4.62 27.33 -2.46
C PHE A 6 -4.20 28.32 -1.36
N ALA A 7 -3.94 27.81 -0.19
CA ALA A 7 -3.29 28.51 0.91
C ALA A 7 -2.10 27.68 1.38
N ASP A 8 -1.00 28.33 1.75
CA ASP A 8 0.15 27.63 2.31
C ASP A 8 -0.20 26.99 3.66
N LEU A 9 0.27 25.79 3.89
CA LEU A 9 0.29 25.20 5.22
C LEU A 9 1.33 25.89 6.09
N SER A 10 1.10 25.92 7.41
CA SER A 10 2.09 26.44 8.34
C SER A 10 3.40 25.63 8.25
N LEU A 11 4.53 26.28 8.59
CA LEU A 11 5.82 25.60 8.65
C LEU A 11 5.76 24.35 9.55
N ALA A 12 5.03 24.42 10.67
CA ALA A 12 4.84 23.28 11.56
C ALA A 12 4.12 22.13 10.87
N ALA A 13 3.09 22.39 10.07
CA ALA A 13 2.38 21.36 9.29
C ALA A 13 3.32 20.71 8.25
N GLN A 14 4.07 21.53 7.52
CA GLN A 14 5.02 21.06 6.51
C GLN A 14 6.12 20.19 7.13
N THR A 15 6.70 20.61 8.27
CA THR A 15 7.74 19.85 8.97
C THR A 15 7.20 18.52 9.51
N ASN A 16 6.01 18.50 10.12
CA ASN A 16 5.39 17.27 10.59
C ASN A 16 5.04 16.31 9.42
N PHE A 17 4.61 16.85 8.28
CA PHE A 17 4.34 16.02 7.12
C PHE A 17 5.61 15.43 6.53
N ALA A 18 6.70 16.19 6.46
CA ALA A 18 8.00 15.70 6.01
C ALA A 18 8.52 14.56 6.91
N GLU A 19 8.39 14.71 8.24
CA GLU A 19 8.71 13.67 9.21
C GLU A 19 7.85 12.41 9.00
N LEU A 20 6.53 12.59 8.81
CA LEU A 20 5.61 11.49 8.52
C LEU A 20 6.00 10.75 7.24
N ASP A 21 6.32 11.48 6.18
CA ASP A 21 6.69 10.92 4.88
C ASP A 21 8.01 10.14 4.97
N GLU A 22 9.03 10.70 5.63
CA GLU A 22 10.31 10.04 5.86
C GLU A 22 10.14 8.74 6.66
N GLN A 23 9.40 8.77 7.76
CA GLN A 23 9.15 7.57 8.57
C GLN A 23 8.30 6.54 7.84
N ALA A 24 7.31 6.97 7.03
CA ALA A 24 6.51 6.08 6.21
C ALA A 24 7.35 5.38 5.13
N GLN A 25 8.26 6.12 4.48
CA GLN A 25 9.19 5.56 3.50
C GLN A 25 10.15 4.57 4.15
N ALA A 26 10.77 4.91 5.28
CA ALA A 26 11.64 4.01 6.04
C ALA A 26 10.91 2.73 6.46
N SER A 27 9.68 2.86 6.97
CA SER A 27 8.81 1.72 7.31
C SER A 27 8.49 0.85 6.10
N THR A 28 8.25 1.46 4.94
CA THR A 28 7.96 0.72 3.70
C THR A 28 9.17 -0.07 3.23
N VAL A 29 10.37 0.51 3.29
CA VAL A 29 11.62 -0.19 2.98
C VAL A 29 11.85 -1.36 3.94
N ALA A 30 11.70 -1.14 5.24
CA ALA A 30 11.82 -2.19 6.25
C ALA A 30 10.80 -3.33 6.05
N ARG A 31 9.57 -3.00 5.69
CA ARG A 31 8.50 -3.96 5.38
C ARG A 31 8.71 -4.71 4.08
N SER A 32 9.38 -4.14 3.09
CA SER A 32 9.55 -4.78 1.78
C SER A 32 10.15 -6.18 1.88
N ILE A 33 10.98 -6.43 2.90
CA ILE A 33 11.56 -7.74 3.23
C ILE A 33 10.60 -8.55 4.13
N ALA A 34 9.87 -7.88 5.03
CA ALA A 34 8.98 -8.53 5.99
C ALA A 34 7.65 -8.99 5.38
N ASP A 35 7.17 -8.28 4.36
CA ASP A 35 5.85 -8.48 3.75
C ASP A 35 5.83 -9.56 2.65
N VAL A 36 6.96 -10.15 2.31
CA VAL A 36 6.95 -11.31 1.40
C VAL A 36 6.14 -12.45 2.05
N PRO A 37 5.02 -12.88 1.44
CA PRO A 37 4.17 -13.92 2.03
C PRO A 37 4.96 -15.20 2.23
N GLY A 38 4.94 -15.74 3.45
CA GLY A 38 5.64 -16.98 3.75
C GLY A 38 6.38 -16.94 5.09
N SER A 39 7.17 -17.97 5.30
CA SER A 39 7.96 -18.16 6.52
C SER A 39 9.29 -18.81 6.23
N PHE A 40 10.29 -18.51 7.07
CA PHE A 40 11.53 -19.27 7.07
C PHE A 40 11.28 -20.68 7.60
N ASN A 41 11.81 -21.67 6.90
CA ASN A 41 11.78 -23.07 7.29
C ASN A 41 13.20 -23.62 7.31
N LYS A 42 13.54 -24.33 8.38
CA LYS A 42 14.86 -24.87 8.64
C LYS A 42 14.87 -26.38 8.35
N LYS A 43 15.88 -26.86 7.65
CA LYS A 43 16.09 -28.28 7.40
C LYS A 43 17.53 -28.68 7.67
N ASP A 44 17.69 -29.78 8.38
CA ASP A 44 19.00 -30.38 8.61
C ASP A 44 19.23 -31.53 7.62
N VAL A 45 20.27 -31.39 6.83
CA VAL A 45 20.66 -32.39 5.82
C VAL A 45 22.12 -32.77 6.04
N LYS A 46 22.38 -34.01 6.39
CA LYS A 46 23.73 -34.55 6.62
C LYS A 46 24.58 -33.76 7.61
N GLY A 47 23.94 -33.28 8.70
CA GLY A 47 24.61 -32.49 9.74
C GLY A 47 24.83 -31.03 9.41
N CYS A 48 24.38 -30.54 8.27
CA CYS A 48 24.38 -29.15 7.89
C CYS A 48 22.94 -28.59 7.90
N THR A 49 22.78 -27.40 8.43
CA THR A 49 21.50 -26.71 8.49
C THR A 49 21.33 -25.79 7.30
N TYR A 50 20.16 -25.86 6.68
CA TYR A 50 19.79 -25.05 5.52
C TYR A 50 18.46 -24.35 5.73
N TRP A 51 18.34 -23.15 5.16
CA TRP A 51 17.15 -22.35 5.22
C TRP A 51 16.40 -22.36 3.90
N TYR A 52 15.07 -22.43 4.00
CA TYR A 52 14.13 -22.39 2.90
C TYR A 52 13.08 -21.34 3.17
N TRP A 53 12.63 -20.66 2.11
CA TRP A 53 11.45 -19.84 2.14
C TRP A 53 10.24 -20.71 1.78
N GLN A 54 9.28 -20.81 2.67
CA GLN A 54 8.06 -21.55 2.47
C GLN A 54 6.91 -20.59 2.30
N PHE A 55 6.15 -20.72 1.22
CA PHE A 55 4.97 -19.92 0.92
C PHE A 55 3.89 -20.78 0.26
N ARG A 56 2.68 -20.23 0.16
CA ARG A 56 1.60 -20.85 -0.62
C ARG A 56 1.54 -20.14 -1.97
N ASP A 57 1.44 -20.92 -3.05
CA ASP A 57 1.18 -20.38 -4.38
C ASP A 57 -0.29 -19.98 -4.54
N LEU A 58 -0.64 -19.40 -5.71
CA LEU A 58 -1.99 -18.95 -6.04
C LEU A 58 -3.06 -20.07 -5.97
N HIS A 59 -2.64 -21.32 -6.05
CA HIS A 59 -3.51 -22.49 -5.94
C HIS A 59 -3.55 -23.07 -4.52
N GLY A 60 -2.93 -22.39 -3.55
CA GLY A 60 -2.86 -22.82 -2.16
C GLY A 60 -1.82 -23.93 -1.89
N ALA A 61 -1.08 -24.38 -2.90
CA ALA A 61 -0.04 -25.39 -2.74
C ALA A 61 1.18 -24.82 -2.02
N VAL A 62 1.73 -25.58 -1.07
CA VAL A 62 2.95 -25.18 -0.34
C VAL A 62 4.15 -25.35 -1.25
N LYS A 63 4.89 -24.26 -1.46
CA LYS A 63 6.16 -24.21 -2.19
C LYS A 63 7.29 -23.85 -1.25
N GLN A 64 8.49 -24.30 -1.58
CA GLN A 64 9.71 -23.97 -0.86
C GLN A 64 10.80 -23.56 -1.83
N VAL A 65 11.49 -22.47 -1.51
CA VAL A 65 12.65 -21.97 -2.24
C VAL A 65 13.86 -22.09 -1.31
N TYR A 66 14.95 -22.66 -1.80
CA TYR A 66 16.20 -22.72 -1.06
C TYR A 66 16.83 -21.33 -0.97
N LEU A 67 17.22 -20.94 0.25
CA LEU A 67 17.84 -19.63 0.52
C LEU A 67 19.34 -19.72 0.75
N GLY A 68 19.80 -20.78 1.42
CA GLY A 68 21.21 -20.93 1.74
C GLY A 68 21.47 -21.73 3.02
N PRO A 69 22.76 -21.90 3.38
CA PRO A 69 23.16 -22.50 4.65
C PRO A 69 22.89 -21.56 5.83
N ASP A 70 22.91 -22.09 7.05
CA ASP A 70 22.78 -21.30 8.29
C ASP A 70 24.10 -20.55 8.58
N ASP A 71 24.34 -19.48 7.87
CA ASP A 71 25.50 -18.60 8.02
C ASP A 71 25.11 -17.23 8.64
N ALA A 72 26.11 -16.36 8.83
CA ALA A 72 25.92 -15.03 9.42
C ALA A 72 24.98 -14.16 8.58
N ARG A 73 25.09 -14.23 7.25
CA ARG A 73 24.26 -13.47 6.30
C ARG A 73 22.80 -13.90 6.38
N MET A 74 22.55 -15.20 6.49
CA MET A 74 21.20 -15.73 6.61
C MET A 74 20.54 -15.35 7.92
N ARG A 75 21.30 -15.36 9.02
CA ARG A 75 20.81 -14.92 10.36
C ARG A 75 20.47 -13.43 10.37
N GLU A 76 21.30 -12.60 9.73
CA GLU A 76 21.02 -11.18 9.59
C GLU A 76 19.74 -10.93 8.78
N LEU A 77 19.51 -11.64 7.67
CA LEU A 77 18.29 -11.54 6.89
C LEU A 77 17.04 -11.91 7.71
N ILE A 78 17.14 -12.95 8.54
CA ILE A 78 16.05 -13.34 9.44
C ILE A 78 15.77 -12.24 10.47
N LEU A 79 16.82 -11.69 11.08
CA LEU A 79 16.69 -10.60 12.06
C LEU A 79 16.08 -9.35 11.45
N GLN A 80 16.51 -8.96 10.25
CA GLN A 80 15.95 -7.80 9.54
C GLN A 80 14.46 -7.99 9.24
N ARG A 81 14.06 -9.19 8.85
CA ARG A 81 12.65 -9.49 8.61
C ARG A 81 11.81 -9.43 9.90
N GLU A 82 12.30 -10.01 10.97
CA GLU A 82 11.57 -9.97 12.26
C GLU A 82 11.50 -8.53 12.80
N ALA A 83 12.57 -7.75 12.67
CA ALA A 83 12.58 -6.34 13.01
C ALA A 83 11.59 -5.53 12.14
N GLY A 84 11.50 -5.81 10.85
CA GLY A 84 10.54 -5.18 9.95
C GLY A 84 9.09 -5.49 10.31
N LYS A 85 8.79 -6.68 10.83
CA LYS A 85 7.46 -7.03 11.36
C LYS A 85 7.12 -6.30 12.66
N ALA A 86 8.13 -6.03 13.50
CA ALA A 86 7.99 -5.34 14.76
C ALA A 86 8.06 -3.81 14.64
N ALA A 87 8.36 -3.28 13.43
CA ALA A 87 8.46 -1.85 13.20
C ALA A 87 7.15 -1.13 13.60
N PRO A 88 7.21 -0.13 14.46
CA PRO A 88 6.03 0.41 15.13
C PRO A 88 5.13 1.15 14.14
N GLN A 89 3.97 0.58 13.88
CA GLN A 89 2.87 1.25 13.17
C GLN A 89 2.26 2.39 14.02
N ALA A 90 2.52 2.37 15.33
CA ALA A 90 1.99 3.32 16.29
C ALA A 90 2.47 4.76 16.08
N ASP A 91 3.74 4.93 15.70
CA ASP A 91 4.33 6.26 15.55
C ASP A 91 3.76 7.01 14.33
N LEU A 92 3.50 6.30 13.22
CA LEU A 92 2.89 6.88 12.01
C LEU A 92 1.47 7.41 12.28
N ALA A 93 0.69 6.74 13.11
CA ALA A 93 -0.66 7.18 13.44
C ALA A 93 -0.65 8.49 14.24
N GLY A 94 0.26 8.63 15.19
CA GLY A 94 0.45 9.86 15.96
C GLY A 94 0.88 11.04 15.08
N LEU A 95 1.86 10.83 14.20
CA LEU A 95 2.31 11.83 13.24
C LEU A 95 1.21 12.23 12.25
N ALA A 96 0.46 11.26 11.73
CA ALA A 96 -0.66 11.54 10.84
C ALA A 96 -1.74 12.38 11.53
N ALA A 97 -2.11 12.05 12.78
CA ALA A 97 -3.05 12.84 13.56
C ALA A 97 -2.54 14.27 13.82
N ALA A 98 -1.25 14.44 14.11
CA ALA A 98 -0.63 15.75 14.25
C ALA A 98 -0.69 16.55 12.93
N CYS A 99 -0.38 15.94 11.80
CA CYS A 99 -0.47 16.57 10.48
C CYS A 99 -1.90 17.09 10.21
N VAL A 100 -2.92 16.27 10.46
CA VAL A 100 -4.33 16.65 10.29
C VAL A 100 -4.70 17.81 11.21
N SER A 101 -4.30 17.76 12.48
CA SER A 101 -4.57 18.83 13.44
C SER A 101 -3.91 20.16 13.05
N LEU A 102 -2.79 20.12 12.34
CA LEU A 102 -2.06 21.29 11.82
C LEU A 102 -2.59 21.76 10.45
N GLY A 103 -3.62 21.11 9.90
CA GLY A 103 -4.31 21.54 8.70
C GLY A 103 -3.97 20.78 7.41
N CYS A 104 -3.17 19.73 7.48
CA CYS A 104 -3.00 18.81 6.34
C CYS A 104 -4.36 18.21 5.92
N MET A 105 -4.50 17.98 4.64
CA MET A 105 -5.73 17.37 4.11
C MET A 105 -5.76 15.88 4.42
N GLU A 106 -6.91 15.38 4.81
CA GLU A 106 -7.13 13.97 5.13
C GLU A 106 -8.07 13.28 4.15
N VAL A 107 -7.96 11.98 4.08
CA VAL A 107 -8.84 11.09 3.32
C VAL A 107 -9.87 10.48 4.28
N PHE A 108 -11.12 10.35 3.84
CA PHE A 108 -12.15 9.68 4.66
C PHE A 108 -11.71 8.27 5.09
N PRO A 109 -12.03 7.85 6.33
CA PRO A 109 -11.61 6.55 6.84
C PRO A 109 -12.01 5.36 5.94
N GLN A 110 -13.20 5.40 5.34
CA GLN A 110 -13.66 4.35 4.41
C GLN A 110 -12.82 4.30 3.13
N HIS A 111 -12.43 5.46 2.59
CA HIS A 111 -11.56 5.54 1.40
C HIS A 111 -10.14 5.09 1.74
N PHE A 112 -9.62 5.52 2.90
CA PHE A 112 -8.32 5.08 3.39
C PHE A 112 -8.24 3.55 3.50
N ARG A 113 -9.29 2.90 4.01
CA ARG A 113 -9.33 1.42 4.09
C ARG A 113 -9.18 0.76 2.73
N VAL A 114 -9.84 1.29 1.69
CA VAL A 114 -9.71 0.78 0.31
C VAL A 114 -8.28 0.98 -0.21
N ILE A 115 -7.76 2.21 -0.11
CA ILE A 115 -6.40 2.56 -0.58
C ILE A 115 -5.36 1.71 0.14
N ASN A 116 -5.45 1.56 1.46
CA ASN A 116 -4.55 0.75 2.26
C ASN A 116 -4.62 -0.73 1.86
N ARG A 117 -5.81 -1.26 1.64
CA ARG A 117 -5.97 -2.65 1.19
C ARG A 117 -5.35 -2.89 -0.18
N MET A 118 -5.49 -1.95 -1.11
CA MET A 118 -4.80 -2.01 -2.40
C MET A 118 -3.27 -2.02 -2.24
N ALA A 119 -2.76 -1.21 -1.31
CA ALA A 119 -1.33 -1.19 -0.98
C ALA A 119 -0.86 -2.53 -0.40
N GLU A 120 -1.60 -3.10 0.55
CA GLU A 120 -1.31 -4.41 1.17
C GLU A 120 -1.28 -5.55 0.15
N HIS A 121 -2.18 -5.53 -0.84
CA HIS A 121 -2.20 -6.50 -1.94
C HIS A 121 -1.17 -6.22 -3.03
N GLY A 122 -0.27 -5.26 -2.84
CA GLY A 122 0.85 -5.02 -3.73
C GLY A 122 0.49 -4.23 -5.01
N PHE A 123 -0.71 -3.65 -5.10
CA PHE A 123 -1.18 -2.92 -6.28
C PHE A 123 -0.20 -1.84 -6.73
N PHE A 124 0.28 -1.00 -5.80
CA PHE A 124 1.23 0.05 -6.13
C PHE A 124 2.62 -0.49 -6.50
N ARG A 125 3.03 -1.60 -5.88
CA ARG A 125 4.29 -2.30 -6.26
C ARG A 125 4.20 -2.94 -7.64
N ALA A 126 2.99 -3.30 -8.07
CA ALA A 126 2.72 -3.81 -9.42
C ALA A 126 2.60 -2.70 -10.48
N GLY A 127 2.91 -1.44 -10.14
CA GLY A 127 2.84 -0.29 -11.04
C GLY A 127 1.48 0.41 -11.07
N GLY A 128 0.58 0.04 -10.16
CA GLY A 128 -0.66 0.77 -9.96
C GLY A 128 -0.42 2.16 -9.39
N THR A 129 -1.30 3.09 -9.69
CA THR A 129 -1.20 4.48 -9.27
C THR A 129 -2.56 4.98 -8.77
N LEU A 130 -2.56 5.67 -7.65
CA LEU A 130 -3.71 6.44 -7.20
C LEU A 130 -3.83 7.69 -8.08
N ILE A 131 -5.02 7.98 -8.59
CA ILE A 131 -5.29 9.13 -9.43
C ILE A 131 -6.50 9.92 -8.88
N GLY A 132 -6.98 10.92 -9.63
CA GLY A 132 -8.16 11.69 -9.27
C GLY A 132 -7.99 12.51 -8.00
N THR A 133 -9.09 12.71 -7.29
CA THR A 133 -9.17 13.59 -6.11
C THR A 133 -8.24 13.17 -4.98
N HIS A 134 -8.09 11.87 -4.74
CA HIS A 134 -7.24 11.37 -3.66
C HIS A 134 -5.75 11.60 -3.92
N ALA A 135 -5.30 11.44 -5.17
CA ALA A 135 -3.94 11.81 -5.56
C ALA A 135 -3.71 13.31 -5.39
N PHE A 136 -4.70 14.12 -5.74
CA PHE A 136 -4.63 15.57 -5.60
C PHE A 136 -4.56 16.02 -4.13
N VAL A 137 -5.29 15.34 -3.24
CA VAL A 137 -5.19 15.55 -1.78
C VAL A 137 -3.78 15.17 -1.28
N ALA A 138 -3.24 14.03 -1.70
CA ALA A 138 -1.88 13.64 -1.32
C ALA A 138 -0.83 14.66 -1.80
N MET A 139 -0.94 15.09 -3.06
CA MET A 139 -0.05 16.10 -3.63
C MET A 139 -0.10 17.44 -2.89
N SER A 140 -1.28 17.85 -2.37
CA SER A 140 -1.37 19.11 -1.61
C SER A 140 -0.49 19.08 -0.35
N ASN A 141 -0.54 17.99 0.39
CA ASN A 141 0.29 17.81 1.58
C ASN A 141 1.78 17.77 1.24
N MET A 142 2.15 17.07 0.17
CA MET A 142 3.54 17.02 -0.33
C MET A 142 4.06 18.39 -0.76
N LEU A 143 3.21 19.23 -1.33
CA LEU A 143 3.55 20.60 -1.75
C LEU A 143 3.47 21.62 -0.61
N GLY A 144 3.05 21.21 0.59
CA GLY A 144 2.88 22.11 1.72
C GLY A 144 1.74 23.12 1.55
N VAL A 145 0.71 22.77 0.76
CA VAL A 145 -0.42 23.65 0.47
C VAL A 145 -1.75 23.00 0.82
N ARG A 146 -2.76 23.81 1.01
CA ARG A 146 -4.14 23.39 1.16
C ARG A 146 -4.99 24.02 0.05
N TRP A 147 -5.62 23.18 -0.75
CA TRP A 147 -6.52 23.67 -1.78
C TRP A 147 -7.74 24.34 -1.19
N ARG A 148 -8.18 25.45 -1.78
CA ARG A 148 -9.45 26.09 -1.45
C ARG A 148 -10.56 25.44 -2.28
N GLY A 149 -11.65 25.04 -1.61
CA GLY A 149 -12.79 24.41 -2.26
C GLY A 149 -13.16 23.06 -1.62
N GLY A 150 -14.33 22.53 -2.02
CA GLY A 150 -14.86 21.27 -1.46
C GLY A 150 -14.30 20.07 -2.20
N TRP A 151 -13.19 19.53 -1.76
CA TRP A 151 -12.53 18.35 -2.32
C TRP A 151 -13.12 17.05 -1.77
N ARG A 152 -14.44 16.98 -1.71
CA ARG A 152 -15.15 15.78 -1.28
C ARG A 152 -15.53 14.99 -2.52
N THR A 153 -15.14 13.73 -2.54
CA THR A 153 -15.52 12.79 -3.58
C THR A 153 -16.01 11.50 -2.93
N ASN A 154 -16.90 10.82 -3.61
CA ASN A 154 -17.31 9.47 -3.26
C ASN A 154 -16.63 8.41 -4.13
N ASP A 155 -15.74 8.85 -5.02
CA ASP A 155 -15.03 7.99 -5.95
C ASP A 155 -13.57 7.85 -5.53
N ILE A 156 -13.02 6.65 -5.68
CA ILE A 156 -11.59 6.38 -5.54
C ILE A 156 -11.12 5.85 -6.88
N ASP A 157 -10.22 6.58 -7.51
CA ASP A 157 -9.75 6.28 -8.83
C ASP A 157 -8.33 5.71 -8.80
N PHE A 158 -8.13 4.59 -9.48
CA PHE A 158 -6.85 3.96 -9.67
C PHE A 158 -6.55 3.79 -11.16
N ALA A 159 -5.29 3.93 -11.52
CA ALA A 159 -4.77 3.60 -12.84
C ALA A 159 -3.76 2.44 -12.73
N HIS A 160 -3.77 1.57 -13.73
CA HIS A 160 -2.80 0.50 -13.86
C HIS A 160 -2.37 0.41 -15.33
N PRO A 161 -1.07 0.33 -15.64
CA PRO A 161 -0.58 0.36 -17.02
C PRO A 161 -0.91 -0.89 -17.86
N GLY A 162 -1.68 -1.83 -17.32
CA GLY A 162 -2.11 -3.05 -18.03
C GLY A 162 -1.05 -4.15 -18.05
N LYS A 163 -1.22 -5.12 -18.95
CA LYS A 163 -0.42 -6.37 -19.00
C LYS A 163 1.11 -6.17 -19.20
N ASN A 164 1.54 -5.00 -19.63
CA ASN A 164 2.96 -4.75 -19.97
C ASN A 164 3.85 -4.49 -18.75
N VAL A 165 3.30 -4.39 -17.54
CA VAL A 165 4.07 -4.20 -16.30
C VAL A 165 4.62 -5.52 -15.75
N SER A 166 4.10 -6.65 -16.18
CA SER A 166 4.54 -7.99 -15.74
C SER A 166 5.98 -8.34 -16.10
N LEU A 167 6.65 -7.55 -16.94
CA LEU A 167 8.05 -7.78 -17.34
C LEU A 167 9.10 -7.25 -16.36
N ALA A 168 8.73 -6.36 -15.44
CA ALA A 168 9.66 -5.73 -14.49
C ALA A 168 9.54 -6.29 -13.05
N LEU A 169 8.55 -7.12 -12.77
CA LEU A 169 8.31 -7.69 -11.46
C LEU A 169 8.63 -9.18 -11.46
N PRO A 170 9.16 -9.73 -10.35
CA PRO A 170 9.24 -11.17 -10.19
C PRO A 170 7.86 -11.78 -10.46
N ALA A 171 7.81 -12.89 -11.17
CA ALA A 171 6.58 -13.57 -11.62
C ALA A 171 5.56 -13.95 -10.50
N THR A 172 5.83 -13.53 -9.26
CA THR A 172 5.07 -13.84 -8.06
C THR A 172 4.19 -12.69 -7.55
N VAL A 173 4.22 -11.51 -8.19
CA VAL A 173 3.40 -10.36 -7.77
C VAL A 173 2.27 -10.14 -8.78
N GLU A 174 1.30 -11.03 -8.81
CA GLU A 174 -0.01 -10.75 -9.38
C GLU A 174 -0.87 -10.09 -8.31
N SER A 175 -1.11 -8.78 -8.41
CA SER A 175 -2.09 -8.13 -7.55
C SER A 175 -3.49 -8.40 -8.13
N ASN A 176 -4.25 -9.23 -7.46
CA ASN A 176 -5.65 -9.43 -7.80
C ASN A 176 -6.49 -8.33 -7.16
N VAL A 177 -6.81 -7.30 -7.93
CA VAL A 177 -7.62 -6.16 -7.49
C VAL A 177 -9.00 -6.61 -7.00
N HIS A 178 -9.59 -7.63 -7.65
CA HIS A 178 -10.87 -8.17 -7.23
C HIS A 178 -10.80 -8.78 -5.83
N ASP A 179 -9.79 -9.60 -5.56
CA ASP A 179 -9.60 -10.21 -4.25
C ASP A 179 -9.29 -9.17 -3.17
N ALA A 180 -8.51 -8.14 -3.50
CA ALA A 180 -8.23 -7.03 -2.60
C ALA A 180 -9.53 -6.31 -2.18
N ILE A 181 -10.37 -5.96 -3.14
CA ILE A 181 -11.64 -5.27 -2.90
C ILE A 181 -12.63 -6.17 -2.16
N THR A 182 -12.74 -7.44 -2.54
CA THR A 182 -13.65 -8.40 -1.88
C THR A 182 -13.25 -8.64 -0.44
N SER A 183 -11.96 -8.68 -0.13
CA SER A 183 -11.44 -8.88 1.23
C SER A 183 -11.75 -7.73 2.20
N LEU A 184 -12.22 -6.59 1.71
CA LEU A 184 -12.64 -5.47 2.55
C LEU A 184 -13.94 -5.72 3.30
N GLU A 185 -14.77 -6.69 2.86
CA GLU A 185 -16.09 -7.00 3.43
C GLU A 185 -17.01 -5.76 3.53
N MET A 186 -16.82 -4.78 2.66
CA MET A 186 -17.60 -3.54 2.62
C MET A 186 -18.86 -3.65 1.75
N GLY A 187 -19.16 -4.83 1.24
CA GLY A 187 -20.31 -5.05 0.34
C GLY A 187 -20.15 -4.35 -1.00
N LEU A 188 -18.91 -4.18 -1.47
CA LEU A 188 -18.61 -3.59 -2.78
C LEU A 188 -18.99 -4.58 -3.88
N LEU A 189 -19.87 -4.16 -4.78
CA LEU A 189 -20.38 -4.95 -5.90
C LEU A 189 -19.73 -4.50 -7.21
N PRO A 190 -19.25 -5.42 -8.07
CA PRO A 190 -18.71 -5.04 -9.37
C PRO A 190 -19.81 -4.47 -10.26
N ALA A 191 -19.55 -3.32 -10.89
CA ALA A 191 -20.41 -2.83 -11.96
C ALA A 191 -20.13 -3.63 -13.24
N GLN A 192 -21.19 -4.16 -13.85
CA GLN A 192 -21.03 -4.77 -15.18
C GLN A 192 -20.67 -3.69 -16.21
N SER A 193 -19.48 -3.77 -16.76
CA SER A 193 -19.07 -2.90 -17.86
C SER A 193 -19.77 -3.36 -19.14
N ILE A 194 -20.50 -2.45 -19.78
CA ILE A 194 -21.14 -2.67 -21.10
C ILE A 194 -20.08 -2.73 -22.20
N THR A 195 -18.91 -2.19 -21.95
CA THR A 195 -17.77 -2.25 -22.86
C THR A 195 -16.71 -3.19 -22.33
N ARG A 196 -16.22 -4.10 -23.14
CA ARG A 196 -15.12 -5.05 -22.82
C ARG A 196 -13.76 -4.37 -22.58
N GLY A 197 -13.75 -3.21 -21.94
CA GLY A 197 -12.55 -2.51 -21.51
C GLY A 197 -12.12 -2.98 -20.13
N SER A 198 -10.84 -2.99 -19.87
CA SER A 198 -10.14 -3.57 -18.72
C SER A 198 -10.30 -2.81 -17.38
N GLY A 199 -11.39 -2.11 -17.13
CA GLY A 199 -11.64 -1.40 -15.86
C GLY A 199 -12.84 -1.99 -15.13
N ALA A 200 -12.62 -2.61 -13.97
CA ALA A 200 -13.71 -2.94 -13.06
C ALA A 200 -14.04 -1.70 -12.22
N THR A 201 -15.31 -1.33 -12.18
CA THR A 201 -15.82 -0.33 -11.25
C THR A 201 -16.59 -1.06 -10.15
N TYR A 202 -16.35 -0.69 -8.89
CA TYR A 202 -17.04 -1.25 -7.74
C TYR A 202 -17.82 -0.14 -7.02
N PHE A 203 -18.96 -0.47 -6.47
CA PHE A 203 -19.78 0.45 -5.68
C PHE A 203 -20.43 -0.28 -4.49
N THR A 204 -20.73 0.45 -3.43
CA THR A 204 -21.53 -0.06 -2.33
C THR A 204 -22.99 -0.18 -2.76
N ALA A 205 -23.78 -1.04 -2.07
CA ALA A 205 -25.21 -1.20 -2.35
C ALA A 205 -26.00 0.11 -2.28
N LYS A 206 -25.55 1.08 -1.46
CA LYS A 206 -26.13 2.40 -1.33
C LYS A 206 -25.54 3.42 -2.33
N LYS A 207 -24.55 3.03 -3.13
CA LYS A 207 -23.82 3.91 -4.05
C LYS A 207 -23.17 5.15 -3.39
N ASP A 208 -22.82 5.02 -2.11
CA ASP A 208 -22.18 6.06 -1.33
C ASP A 208 -20.64 6.03 -1.44
N LEU A 209 -20.08 4.95 -1.98
CA LEU A 209 -18.67 4.79 -2.32
C LEU A 209 -18.53 4.07 -3.66
N ARG A 210 -17.62 4.55 -4.50
CA ARG A 210 -17.22 3.95 -5.77
C ARG A 210 -15.70 3.80 -5.83
N VAL A 211 -15.24 2.69 -6.38
CA VAL A 211 -13.82 2.34 -6.57
C VAL A 211 -13.57 1.91 -8.00
#